data_4fb3aefbdfe0428b5c40a0b55444e2f5
#
_entry.id   4fb3aefbdfe0428b5c40a0b55444e2f5
#
_cell.length_a   1.000
_cell.length_b   1.000
_cell.length_c   1.000
_cell.angle_alpha   90.00
_cell.angle_beta   90.00
_cell.angle_gamma   90.00
#
_symmetry.space_group_name_H-M   'P 1'
#
loop_
_entity.id
_entity.type
_entity.pdbx_description
1 polymer ?
#
loop_
_entity_poly.entity_id
_entity_poly.type
_entity_poly.pdbx_seq_one_letter_code
_entity_poly.pdbx_strand_id
1 'polypeptide(L)'
;MPDSLSTIDTPAALIENVRMQCNIERMQRRMDELGVRFRPHVKTSKCIEVAKAQRDAGAQGITVSTLKEAEQFFVEGFSDILYAVGMAPHRLPHALELRRRGCALCILTDSVASARAIAEFGRVNGEAFDVLIEVDTDGHRSGIKPDEDALLEVARVLHEGGMRLRGVMTHAGSSYELDTPEALKAMAEQERSGCVRAARRLREAGLPCAVVSVGSTPTALAADALDGVTEVRAGVYVFFDLVMRNIGVCTEDDIALSVLTTVIGHQADKGWVIVDAGWMAMSRDRGTQKQKRDFGYGQVCDVQGRVLDGYVLSGANQEHGILSREGEADADIAARFPVGTRLRILPNHACATGAQFPEYKALSEDGSLTAWGRFHGW
;
A
#
# COMPACT_ATOMS: atom_id res chain seq x y z
N MET A 1 12.69 22.82 -18.42
CA MET A 1 12.21 22.37 -17.08
C MET A 1 10.97 23.18 -16.76
N PRO A 2 9.95 22.59 -16.12
CA PRO A 2 9.06 23.44 -15.38
C PRO A 2 9.92 24.20 -14.37
N ASP A 3 9.87 25.51 -14.38
CA ASP A 3 10.62 26.36 -13.41
C ASP A 3 10.34 25.98 -11.94
N SER A 4 9.18 25.35 -11.72
CA SER A 4 8.71 24.89 -10.41
C SER A 4 9.62 23.87 -9.72
N LEU A 5 10.22 22.91 -10.45
CA LEU A 5 11.11 21.90 -9.82
C LEU A 5 12.49 22.49 -9.46
N SER A 6 12.90 23.60 -10.04
CA SER A 6 14.21 24.24 -9.77
C SER A 6 14.26 24.90 -8.39
N THR A 7 13.12 25.24 -7.80
CA THR A 7 13.01 25.97 -6.53
C THR A 7 12.71 25.11 -5.31
N ILE A 8 12.49 23.78 -5.51
CA ILE A 8 12.20 22.85 -4.40
C ILE A 8 13.50 22.51 -3.67
N ASP A 9 13.50 22.56 -2.35
CA ASP A 9 14.58 21.98 -1.55
C ASP A 9 14.57 20.45 -1.69
N THR A 10 15.74 19.85 -1.84
CA THR A 10 15.92 18.41 -1.96
C THR A 10 16.55 17.81 -0.69
N PRO A 11 16.26 16.53 -0.38
CA PRO A 11 15.39 15.63 -1.11
C PRO A 11 13.89 15.92 -0.88
N ALA A 12 13.05 15.66 -1.91
CA ALA A 12 11.60 15.85 -1.84
C ALA A 12 10.83 14.72 -2.52
N ALA A 13 9.72 14.29 -1.93
CA ALA A 13 8.84 13.30 -2.55
C ALA A 13 7.91 13.98 -3.58
N LEU A 14 8.01 13.56 -4.83
CA LEU A 14 7.18 14.02 -5.95
C LEU A 14 6.11 12.98 -6.28
N ILE A 15 4.88 13.43 -6.54
CA ILE A 15 3.82 12.62 -7.15
C ILE A 15 3.51 13.19 -8.53
N GLU A 16 3.64 12.36 -9.56
CA GLU A 16 3.12 12.61 -10.90
C GLU A 16 1.61 12.43 -10.88
N ASN A 17 0.86 13.53 -10.81
CA ASN A 17 -0.58 13.49 -10.64
C ASN A 17 -1.29 12.73 -11.78
N VAL A 18 -0.86 12.93 -13.02
CA VAL A 18 -1.42 12.23 -14.19
C VAL A 18 -1.24 10.72 -14.08
N ARG A 19 -0.03 10.25 -13.74
CA ARG A 19 0.25 8.82 -13.55
C ARG A 19 -0.59 8.22 -12.42
N MET A 20 -0.67 8.94 -11.29
CA MET A 20 -1.50 8.53 -10.16
C MET A 20 -2.98 8.39 -10.55
N GLN A 21 -3.54 9.36 -11.27
CA GLN A 21 -4.93 9.32 -11.75
C GLN A 21 -5.17 8.14 -12.70
N CYS A 22 -4.28 7.92 -13.67
CA CYS A 22 -4.35 6.76 -14.57
C CYS A 22 -4.35 5.43 -13.79
N ASN A 23 -3.52 5.32 -12.74
CA ASN A 23 -3.47 4.13 -11.90
C ASN A 23 -4.78 3.93 -11.11
N ILE A 24 -5.34 5.00 -10.56
CA ILE A 24 -6.62 4.98 -9.84
C ILE A 24 -7.74 4.51 -10.77
N GLU A 25 -7.87 5.12 -11.94
CA GLU A 25 -8.89 4.78 -12.92
C GLU A 25 -8.75 3.35 -13.47
N ARG A 26 -7.50 2.90 -13.73
CA ARG A 26 -7.23 1.53 -14.17
C ARG A 26 -7.70 0.50 -13.15
N MET A 27 -7.40 0.72 -11.87
CA MET A 27 -7.81 -0.20 -10.81
C MET A 27 -9.33 -0.19 -10.62
N GLN A 28 -9.95 1.00 -10.57
CA GLN A 28 -11.40 1.10 -10.40
C GLN A 28 -12.14 0.41 -11.55
N ARG A 29 -11.77 0.71 -12.80
CA ARG A 29 -12.35 0.08 -13.99
C ARG A 29 -12.24 -1.44 -13.93
N ARG A 30 -11.07 -1.95 -13.50
CA ARG A 30 -10.86 -3.40 -13.35
C ARG A 30 -11.81 -4.01 -12.32
N MET A 31 -12.07 -3.34 -11.20
CA MET A 31 -13.01 -3.83 -10.19
C MET A 31 -14.46 -3.76 -10.67
N ASP A 32 -14.81 -2.72 -11.40
CA ASP A 32 -16.14 -2.58 -12.02
C ASP A 32 -16.39 -3.71 -13.04
N GLU A 33 -15.40 -4.03 -13.89
CA GLU A 33 -15.45 -5.16 -14.84
C GLU A 33 -15.63 -6.52 -14.15
N LEU A 34 -15.01 -6.69 -12.97
CA LEU A 34 -15.13 -7.91 -12.15
C LEU A 34 -16.40 -7.93 -11.27
N GLY A 35 -17.20 -6.85 -11.29
CA GLY A 35 -18.46 -6.74 -10.56
C GLY A 35 -18.33 -6.73 -9.04
N VAL A 36 -17.22 -6.21 -8.49
CA VAL A 36 -16.92 -6.16 -7.07
C VAL A 36 -16.69 -4.74 -6.58
N ARG A 37 -17.00 -4.50 -5.30
CA ARG A 37 -16.66 -3.21 -4.67
C ARG A 37 -15.15 -3.07 -4.54
N PHE A 38 -14.66 -1.85 -4.74
CA PHE A 38 -13.28 -1.52 -4.46
C PHE A 38 -13.15 -0.67 -3.18
N ARG A 39 -12.30 -1.13 -2.26
CA ARG A 39 -11.98 -0.44 -1.02
C ARG A 39 -10.46 -0.23 -0.93
N PRO A 40 -9.92 0.94 -1.34
CA PRO A 40 -8.49 1.18 -1.35
C PRO A 40 -7.89 1.10 0.06
N HIS A 41 -6.66 0.60 0.16
CA HIS A 41 -5.87 0.66 1.37
C HIS A 41 -5.01 1.93 1.36
N VAL A 42 -5.40 2.93 2.14
CA VAL A 42 -4.80 4.27 2.12
C VAL A 42 -3.45 4.37 2.85
N LYS A 43 -2.95 3.26 3.43
CA LYS A 43 -1.65 3.22 4.11
C LYS A 43 -0.47 3.61 3.22
N THR A 44 -0.59 3.40 1.90
CA THR A 44 0.48 3.74 0.95
C THR A 44 0.70 5.24 0.91
N SER A 45 -0.36 5.99 0.69
CA SER A 45 -0.30 7.45 0.58
C SER A 45 -0.39 8.16 1.93
N LYS A 46 -1.30 7.74 2.83
CA LYS A 46 -1.70 8.44 4.05
C LYS A 46 -1.97 9.94 3.78
N CYS A 47 -2.66 10.22 2.68
CA CYS A 47 -2.87 11.54 2.11
C CYS A 47 -4.33 11.72 1.71
N ILE A 48 -4.93 12.83 2.11
CA ILE A 48 -6.35 13.11 1.89
C ILE A 48 -6.67 13.30 0.43
N GLU A 49 -5.84 14.05 -0.29
CA GLU A 49 -6.03 14.34 -1.71
C GLU A 49 -6.07 13.07 -2.54
N VAL A 50 -5.16 12.13 -2.23
CA VAL A 50 -5.12 10.81 -2.88
C VAL A 50 -6.37 10.00 -2.58
N ALA A 51 -6.80 9.95 -1.31
CA ALA A 51 -8.02 9.23 -0.94
C ALA A 51 -9.29 9.84 -1.54
N LYS A 52 -9.35 11.17 -1.66
CA LYS A 52 -10.44 11.87 -2.37
C LYS A 52 -10.47 11.48 -3.85
N ALA A 53 -9.32 11.46 -4.53
CA ALA A 53 -9.22 11.03 -5.91
C ALA A 53 -9.70 9.57 -6.11
N GLN A 54 -9.34 8.66 -5.19
CA GLN A 54 -9.80 7.27 -5.20
C GLN A 54 -11.32 7.16 -5.02
N ARG A 55 -11.90 7.91 -4.07
CA ARG A 55 -13.36 7.99 -3.86
C ARG A 55 -14.07 8.55 -5.09
N ASP A 56 -13.57 9.63 -5.65
CA ASP A 56 -14.18 10.33 -6.78
C ASP A 56 -14.14 9.47 -8.06
N ALA A 57 -13.19 8.52 -8.14
CA ALA A 57 -13.13 7.48 -9.17
C ALA A 57 -14.12 6.32 -8.96
N GLY A 58 -14.79 6.23 -7.79
CA GLY A 58 -15.81 5.20 -7.51
C GLY A 58 -15.51 4.25 -6.34
N ALA A 59 -14.37 4.39 -5.68
CA ALA A 59 -14.04 3.56 -4.52
C ALA A 59 -15.02 3.75 -3.36
N GLN A 60 -15.36 2.67 -2.67
CA GLN A 60 -16.36 2.65 -1.60
C GLN A 60 -15.73 2.30 -0.25
N GLY A 61 -15.68 3.29 0.65
CA GLY A 61 -14.98 3.18 1.92
C GLY A 61 -13.46 3.15 1.74
N ILE A 62 -12.74 3.04 2.84
CA ILE A 62 -11.27 2.94 2.86
C ILE A 62 -10.80 1.87 3.84
N THR A 63 -9.59 1.39 3.63
CA THR A 63 -8.88 0.50 4.56
C THR A 63 -7.68 1.23 5.14
N VAL A 64 -7.51 1.13 6.45
CA VAL A 64 -6.41 1.75 7.21
C VAL A 64 -5.60 0.71 7.97
N SER A 65 -4.36 1.04 8.32
CA SER A 65 -3.47 0.19 9.13
C SER A 65 -3.29 0.67 10.57
N THR A 66 -3.73 1.88 10.91
CA THR A 66 -3.69 2.40 12.28
C THR A 66 -5.00 3.09 12.65
N LEU A 67 -5.34 3.12 13.94
CA LEU A 67 -6.49 3.89 14.41
C LEU A 67 -6.26 5.40 14.26
N LYS A 68 -5.01 5.85 14.29
CA LYS A 68 -4.65 7.24 13.99
C LYS A 68 -4.98 7.63 12.54
N GLU A 69 -4.72 6.75 11.57
CA GLU A 69 -5.21 6.93 10.20
C GLU A 69 -6.73 7.03 10.17
N ALA A 70 -7.43 6.09 10.84
CA ALA A 70 -8.90 6.11 10.90
C ALA A 70 -9.44 7.43 11.43
N GLU A 71 -8.85 7.96 12.52
CA GLU A 71 -9.23 9.23 13.10
C GLU A 71 -9.06 10.39 12.12
N GLN A 72 -7.91 10.48 11.46
CA GLN A 72 -7.58 11.57 10.54
C GLN A 72 -8.45 11.55 9.29
N PHE A 73 -8.67 10.36 8.69
CA PHE A 73 -9.57 10.23 7.55
C PHE A 73 -11.03 10.46 7.93
N PHE A 74 -11.45 10.06 9.14
CA PHE A 74 -12.81 10.30 9.62
C PHE A 74 -13.13 11.79 9.76
N VAL A 75 -12.21 12.59 10.29
CA VAL A 75 -12.35 14.06 10.39
C VAL A 75 -12.52 14.69 9.00
N GLU A 76 -11.92 14.10 7.97
CA GLU A 76 -12.01 14.55 6.59
C GLU A 76 -13.21 13.98 5.81
N GLY A 77 -14.15 13.34 6.53
CA GLY A 77 -15.42 12.89 5.98
C GLY A 77 -15.45 11.45 5.44
N PHE A 78 -14.41 10.66 5.67
CA PHE A 78 -14.41 9.23 5.36
C PHE A 78 -15.00 8.45 6.54
N SER A 79 -16.28 8.06 6.46
CA SER A 79 -16.98 7.38 7.57
C SER A 79 -16.95 5.86 7.51
N ASP A 80 -16.87 5.24 6.33
CA ASP A 80 -16.80 3.78 6.14
C ASP A 80 -15.33 3.33 6.13
N ILE A 81 -14.84 2.87 7.29
CA ILE A 81 -13.42 2.56 7.52
C ILE A 81 -13.23 1.13 8.00
N LEU A 82 -12.36 0.38 7.33
CA LEU A 82 -11.87 -0.93 7.78
C LEU A 82 -10.48 -0.77 8.40
N TYR A 83 -10.34 -1.08 9.68
CA TYR A 83 -9.04 -1.21 10.35
C TYR A 83 -8.51 -2.63 10.13
N ALA A 84 -7.56 -2.79 9.21
CA ALA A 84 -7.07 -4.07 8.71
C ALA A 84 -5.78 -4.57 9.41
N VAL A 85 -5.73 -4.44 10.72
CA VAL A 85 -4.70 -5.04 11.60
C VAL A 85 -5.42 -5.69 12.77
N GLY A 86 -4.96 -6.86 13.22
CA GLY A 86 -5.57 -7.58 14.34
C GLY A 86 -5.82 -6.67 15.55
N MET A 87 -7.04 -6.64 16.04
CA MET A 87 -7.44 -5.77 17.14
C MET A 87 -6.87 -6.24 18.48
N ALA A 88 -5.94 -5.47 19.01
CA ALA A 88 -5.43 -5.71 20.36
C ALA A 88 -6.34 -5.06 21.42
N PRO A 89 -6.57 -5.71 22.58
CA PRO A 89 -7.52 -5.23 23.60
C PRO A 89 -7.31 -3.79 24.07
N HIS A 90 -6.05 -3.35 24.20
CA HIS A 90 -5.72 -1.98 24.64
C HIS A 90 -6.13 -0.90 23.64
N ARG A 91 -6.44 -1.25 22.38
CA ARG A 91 -6.89 -0.33 21.31
C ARG A 91 -8.41 -0.20 21.24
N LEU A 92 -9.16 -1.07 21.91
CA LEU A 92 -10.63 -1.04 21.90
C LEU A 92 -11.23 0.29 22.39
N PRO A 93 -10.68 0.96 23.45
CA PRO A 93 -11.17 2.28 23.84
C PRO A 93 -11.10 3.32 22.72
N HIS A 94 -10.03 3.36 21.94
CA HIS A 94 -9.87 4.27 20.80
C HIS A 94 -10.88 3.91 19.67
N ALA A 95 -11.03 2.64 19.36
CA ALA A 95 -12.03 2.19 18.38
C ALA A 95 -13.47 2.57 18.81
N LEU A 96 -13.78 2.44 20.10
CA LEU A 96 -15.07 2.84 20.67
C LEU A 96 -15.31 4.33 20.54
N GLU A 97 -14.31 5.15 20.83
CA GLU A 97 -14.40 6.61 20.67
C GLU A 97 -14.76 6.99 19.23
N LEU A 98 -14.05 6.45 18.23
CA LEU A 98 -14.34 6.69 16.83
C LEU A 98 -15.77 6.29 16.46
N ARG A 99 -16.25 5.13 16.92
CA ARG A 99 -17.61 4.67 16.66
C ARG A 99 -18.65 5.57 17.29
N ARG A 100 -18.47 6.01 18.54
CA ARG A 100 -19.36 6.95 19.23
C ARG A 100 -19.45 8.32 18.56
N ARG A 101 -18.40 8.70 17.84
CA ARG A 101 -18.38 9.92 17.00
C ARG A 101 -19.11 9.73 15.66
N GLY A 102 -19.55 8.50 15.33
CA GLY A 102 -20.30 8.18 14.11
C GLY A 102 -19.46 7.55 13.00
N CYS A 103 -18.22 7.17 13.27
CA CYS A 103 -17.41 6.39 12.32
C CYS A 103 -17.97 4.97 12.19
N ALA A 104 -18.31 4.53 10.99
CA ALA A 104 -18.67 3.14 10.69
C ALA A 104 -17.37 2.29 10.61
N LEU A 105 -16.68 2.20 11.76
CA LEU A 105 -15.41 1.48 11.89
C LEU A 105 -15.67 -0.02 12.03
N CYS A 106 -15.15 -0.80 11.07
CA CYS A 106 -15.03 -2.25 11.13
C CYS A 106 -13.64 -2.64 11.62
N ILE A 107 -13.54 -3.59 12.55
CA ILE A 107 -12.27 -4.08 13.10
C ILE A 107 -12.01 -5.53 12.70
N LEU A 108 -10.79 -6.01 12.95
CA LEU A 108 -10.30 -7.31 12.50
C LEU A 108 -9.80 -8.16 13.66
N THR A 109 -10.05 -9.47 13.63
CA THR A 109 -9.42 -10.45 14.52
C THR A 109 -9.24 -11.80 13.84
N ASP A 110 -8.30 -12.59 14.35
CA ASP A 110 -8.00 -13.96 13.91
C ASP A 110 -7.84 -14.94 15.07
N SER A 111 -8.18 -14.52 16.29
CA SER A 111 -7.99 -15.37 17.46
C SER A 111 -9.20 -15.38 18.41
N VAL A 112 -9.44 -16.53 19.04
CA VAL A 112 -10.48 -16.70 20.07
C VAL A 112 -10.27 -15.76 21.25
N ALA A 113 -9.01 -15.56 21.66
CA ALA A 113 -8.69 -14.67 22.78
C ALA A 113 -9.06 -13.22 22.47
N SER A 114 -8.71 -12.73 21.28
CA SER A 114 -9.08 -11.39 20.84
C SER A 114 -10.60 -11.24 20.64
N ALA A 115 -11.26 -12.26 20.07
CA ALA A 115 -12.71 -12.28 19.90
C ALA A 115 -13.45 -12.17 21.26
N ARG A 116 -13.01 -12.92 22.28
CA ARG A 116 -13.54 -12.83 23.64
C ARG A 116 -13.34 -11.44 24.26
N ALA A 117 -12.15 -10.85 24.08
CA ALA A 117 -11.87 -9.51 24.58
C ALA A 117 -12.74 -8.45 23.89
N ILE A 118 -12.94 -8.54 22.57
CA ILE A 118 -13.85 -7.66 21.83
C ILE A 118 -15.28 -7.80 22.33
N ALA A 119 -15.78 -9.02 22.45
CA ALA A 119 -17.14 -9.30 22.92
C ALA A 119 -17.38 -8.79 24.34
N GLU A 120 -16.46 -9.06 25.27
CA GLU A 120 -16.57 -8.60 26.65
C GLU A 120 -16.49 -7.07 26.75
N PHE A 121 -15.55 -6.44 26.04
CA PHE A 121 -15.44 -5.00 26.01
C PHE A 121 -16.69 -4.33 25.41
N GLY A 122 -17.23 -4.90 24.33
CA GLY A 122 -18.48 -4.45 23.71
C GLY A 122 -19.66 -4.55 24.68
N ARG A 123 -19.82 -5.69 25.35
CA ARG A 123 -20.88 -5.93 26.36
C ARG A 123 -20.81 -4.90 27.49
N VAL A 124 -19.64 -4.67 28.07
CA VAL A 124 -19.43 -3.73 29.18
C VAL A 124 -19.73 -2.29 28.76
N ASN A 125 -19.45 -1.92 27.53
CA ASN A 125 -19.60 -0.54 27.03
C ASN A 125 -20.91 -0.32 26.26
N GLY A 126 -21.76 -1.33 26.10
CA GLY A 126 -23.02 -1.25 25.34
C GLY A 126 -22.81 -1.02 23.85
N GLU A 127 -21.68 -1.52 23.27
CA GLU A 127 -21.33 -1.34 21.87
C GLU A 127 -21.23 -2.67 21.13
N ALA A 128 -21.90 -2.78 20.01
CA ALA A 128 -21.76 -3.90 19.08
C ALA A 128 -20.74 -3.52 17.97
N PHE A 129 -19.51 -3.98 18.08
CA PHE A 129 -18.51 -3.74 17.06
C PHE A 129 -18.82 -4.51 15.77
N ASP A 130 -18.56 -3.87 14.61
CA ASP A 130 -18.49 -4.56 13.32
C ASP A 130 -17.14 -5.25 13.21
N VAL A 131 -17.13 -6.58 12.97
CA VAL A 131 -15.91 -7.38 13.00
C VAL A 131 -15.82 -8.25 11.75
N LEU A 132 -14.64 -8.27 11.12
CA LEU A 132 -14.22 -9.27 10.13
C LEU A 132 -13.26 -10.27 10.78
N ILE A 133 -13.23 -11.49 10.27
CA ILE A 133 -12.23 -12.49 10.65
C ILE A 133 -11.17 -12.54 9.57
N GLU A 134 -9.87 -12.43 9.95
CA GLU A 134 -8.76 -12.58 9.04
C GLU A 134 -8.53 -14.06 8.72
N VAL A 135 -8.44 -14.38 7.43
CA VAL A 135 -8.21 -15.73 6.91
C VAL A 135 -6.84 -15.77 6.25
N ASP A 136 -6.07 -16.80 6.56
CA ASP A 136 -4.80 -17.09 5.93
C ASP A 136 -4.99 -18.03 4.73
N THR A 137 -4.79 -17.52 3.53
CA THR A 137 -4.94 -18.27 2.29
C THR A 137 -3.62 -18.70 1.65
N ASP A 138 -2.48 -18.18 2.13
CA ASP A 138 -1.17 -18.41 1.51
C ASP A 138 -0.04 -18.74 2.51
N GLY A 139 -0.34 -18.80 3.82
CA GLY A 139 0.64 -19.14 4.86
C GLY A 139 1.68 -18.05 5.12
N HIS A 140 1.38 -16.81 4.71
CA HIS A 140 2.37 -15.74 4.70
C HIS A 140 2.56 -15.07 6.06
N ARG A 141 1.45 -14.77 6.80
CA ARG A 141 1.56 -13.88 7.97
C ARG A 141 0.62 -14.24 9.13
N SER A 142 -0.62 -13.84 9.04
CA SER A 142 -1.67 -13.92 10.07
C SER A 142 -2.96 -14.39 9.45
N GLY A 143 -3.89 -14.80 10.30
CA GLY A 143 -5.21 -15.30 9.89
C GLY A 143 -5.40 -16.78 10.23
N ILE A 144 -6.65 -17.20 10.21
CA ILE A 144 -7.06 -18.59 10.42
C ILE A 144 -7.15 -19.26 9.05
N LYS A 145 -6.61 -20.47 8.90
CA LYS A 145 -6.76 -21.21 7.63
C LYS A 145 -8.24 -21.48 7.34
N PRO A 146 -8.66 -21.44 6.05
CA PRO A 146 -10.06 -21.59 5.67
C PRO A 146 -10.77 -22.82 6.24
N ASP A 147 -10.02 -23.91 6.42
CA ASP A 147 -10.57 -25.22 6.82
C ASP A 147 -10.40 -25.52 8.31
N GLU A 148 -9.75 -24.65 9.10
CA GLU A 148 -9.57 -24.82 10.53
C GLU A 148 -10.87 -24.52 11.31
N ASP A 149 -11.16 -25.31 12.35
CA ASP A 149 -12.34 -25.15 13.18
C ASP A 149 -12.28 -23.88 14.07
N ALA A 150 -11.09 -23.34 14.31
CA ALA A 150 -10.89 -22.06 14.97
C ALA A 150 -11.66 -20.92 14.28
N LEU A 151 -11.87 -20.99 12.96
CA LEU A 151 -12.70 -20.04 12.22
C LEU A 151 -14.13 -19.99 12.77
N LEU A 152 -14.74 -21.17 12.96
CA LEU A 152 -16.11 -21.26 13.50
C LEU A 152 -16.16 -20.89 14.97
N GLU A 153 -15.13 -21.22 15.76
CA GLU A 153 -15.06 -20.84 17.18
C GLU A 153 -14.99 -19.32 17.34
N VAL A 154 -14.10 -18.63 16.63
CA VAL A 154 -13.99 -17.16 16.63
C VAL A 154 -15.32 -16.52 16.23
N ALA A 155 -15.94 -17.01 15.17
CA ALA A 155 -17.21 -16.49 14.67
C ALA A 155 -18.35 -16.64 15.68
N ARG A 156 -18.46 -17.81 16.36
CA ARG A 156 -19.47 -18.02 17.42
C ARG A 156 -19.24 -17.08 18.61
N VAL A 157 -18.01 -16.98 19.09
CA VAL A 157 -17.66 -16.07 20.19
C VAL A 157 -18.08 -14.63 19.89
N LEU A 158 -17.84 -14.14 18.70
CA LEU A 158 -18.24 -12.80 18.27
C LEU A 158 -19.77 -12.69 18.18
N HIS A 159 -20.42 -13.61 17.50
CA HIS A 159 -21.86 -13.58 17.25
C HIS A 159 -22.70 -13.73 18.54
N GLU A 160 -22.40 -14.74 19.35
CA GLU A 160 -23.05 -15.00 20.62
C GLU A 160 -22.72 -13.90 21.66
N GLY A 161 -21.54 -13.30 21.57
CA GLY A 161 -21.14 -12.14 22.36
C GLY A 161 -21.79 -10.81 21.93
N GLY A 162 -22.73 -10.83 20.98
CA GLY A 162 -23.51 -9.66 20.54
C GLY A 162 -22.75 -8.72 19.56
N MET A 163 -21.61 -9.15 19.01
CA MET A 163 -20.88 -8.39 17.98
C MET A 163 -21.54 -8.57 16.61
N ARG A 164 -21.39 -7.59 15.74
CA ARG A 164 -21.85 -7.68 14.33
C ARG A 164 -20.77 -8.35 13.50
N LEU A 165 -20.81 -9.68 13.41
CA LEU A 165 -19.95 -10.43 12.52
C LEU A 165 -20.29 -10.07 11.07
N ARG A 166 -19.36 -9.43 10.36
CA ARG A 166 -19.55 -8.95 8.98
C ARG A 166 -19.14 -9.99 7.95
N GLY A 167 -18.17 -10.83 8.26
CA GLY A 167 -17.65 -11.84 7.34
C GLY A 167 -16.17 -12.08 7.51
N VAL A 168 -15.50 -12.31 6.39
CA VAL A 168 -14.08 -12.67 6.32
C VAL A 168 -13.28 -11.74 5.42
N MET A 169 -11.98 -11.63 5.71
CA MET A 169 -11.03 -10.97 4.81
C MET A 169 -9.71 -11.74 4.75
N THR A 170 -8.99 -11.61 3.65
CA THR A 170 -7.65 -12.16 3.48
C THR A 170 -6.74 -11.21 2.72
N HIS A 171 -5.43 -11.45 2.78
CA HIS A 171 -4.41 -10.73 2.02
C HIS A 171 -3.30 -11.71 1.64
N ALA A 172 -3.20 -12.01 0.35
CA ALA A 172 -2.17 -12.90 -0.18
C ALA A 172 -0.81 -12.19 -0.28
N GLY A 173 -0.07 -12.15 0.83
CA GLY A 173 1.22 -11.49 0.93
C GLY A 173 2.30 -12.14 0.06
N SER A 174 2.25 -13.46 -0.13
CA SER A 174 3.16 -14.19 -1.01
C SER A 174 3.09 -13.76 -2.48
N SER A 175 2.03 -13.05 -2.89
CA SER A 175 1.92 -12.50 -4.25
C SER A 175 3.05 -11.52 -4.62
N TYR A 176 3.71 -10.92 -3.64
CA TYR A 176 4.85 -10.01 -3.86
C TYR A 176 6.17 -10.74 -4.17
N GLU A 177 6.21 -12.05 -4.05
CA GLU A 177 7.37 -12.90 -4.35
C GLU A 177 7.25 -13.60 -5.72
N LEU A 178 6.12 -13.39 -6.43
CA LEU A 178 5.85 -14.00 -7.73
C LEU A 178 6.24 -13.05 -8.87
N ASP A 179 6.64 -13.62 -10.02
CA ASP A 179 7.17 -12.84 -11.15
C ASP A 179 6.64 -13.29 -12.51
N THR A 180 5.67 -14.22 -12.54
CA THR A 180 5.02 -14.67 -13.78
C THR A 180 3.51 -14.41 -13.74
N PRO A 181 2.88 -14.09 -14.88
CA PRO A 181 1.43 -13.89 -14.96
C PRO A 181 0.63 -15.12 -14.49
N GLU A 182 1.10 -16.32 -14.83
CA GLU A 182 0.47 -17.58 -14.46
C GLU A 182 0.48 -17.81 -12.95
N ALA A 183 1.61 -17.53 -12.29
CA ALA A 183 1.75 -17.66 -10.85
C ALA A 183 0.87 -16.62 -10.12
N LEU A 184 0.80 -15.40 -10.63
CA LEU A 184 -0.07 -14.35 -10.08
C LEU A 184 -1.55 -14.71 -10.21
N LYS A 185 -1.99 -15.25 -11.35
CA LYS A 185 -3.37 -15.74 -11.55
C LYS A 185 -3.68 -16.90 -10.61
N ALA A 186 -2.78 -17.85 -10.47
CA ALA A 186 -2.94 -18.99 -9.56
C ALA A 186 -3.06 -18.50 -8.10
N MET A 187 -2.25 -17.52 -7.69
CA MET A 187 -2.33 -16.91 -6.35
C MET A 187 -3.65 -16.15 -6.15
N ALA A 188 -4.12 -15.41 -7.14
CA ALA A 188 -5.40 -14.70 -7.08
C ALA A 188 -6.58 -15.69 -6.91
N GLU A 189 -6.55 -16.80 -7.63
CA GLU A 189 -7.56 -17.87 -7.48
C GLU A 189 -7.46 -18.57 -6.12
N GLN A 190 -6.25 -18.84 -5.62
CA GLN A 190 -6.04 -19.40 -4.28
C GLN A 190 -6.58 -18.46 -3.20
N GLU A 191 -6.31 -17.16 -3.29
CA GLU A 191 -6.82 -16.12 -2.40
C GLU A 191 -8.35 -16.09 -2.43
N ARG A 192 -8.94 -16.00 -3.63
CA ARG A 192 -10.39 -15.99 -3.84
C ARG A 192 -11.06 -17.25 -3.28
N SER A 193 -10.64 -18.43 -3.75
CA SER A 193 -11.29 -19.70 -3.40
C SER A 193 -11.14 -20.04 -1.92
N GLY A 194 -10.01 -19.71 -1.30
CA GLY A 194 -9.78 -19.89 0.14
C GLY A 194 -10.72 -19.00 0.97
N CYS A 195 -10.82 -17.71 0.63
CA CYS A 195 -11.69 -16.79 1.33
C CYS A 195 -13.19 -17.12 1.16
N VAL A 196 -13.61 -17.48 -0.05
CA VAL A 196 -14.99 -17.92 -0.35
C VAL A 196 -15.32 -19.22 0.38
N ARG A 197 -14.37 -20.17 0.49
CA ARG A 197 -14.55 -21.40 1.25
C ARG A 197 -14.76 -21.12 2.74
N ALA A 198 -13.97 -20.24 3.33
CA ALA A 198 -14.16 -19.78 4.71
C ALA A 198 -15.54 -19.18 4.92
N ALA A 199 -15.97 -18.28 4.02
CA ALA A 199 -17.28 -17.65 4.07
C ALA A 199 -18.44 -18.66 3.97
N ARG A 200 -18.29 -19.66 3.09
CA ARG A 200 -19.27 -20.77 2.95
C ARG A 200 -19.40 -21.54 4.25
N ARG A 201 -18.30 -21.95 4.89
CA ARG A 201 -18.32 -22.66 6.19
C ARG A 201 -19.04 -21.87 7.27
N LEU A 202 -18.85 -20.55 7.35
CA LEU A 202 -19.58 -19.71 8.29
C LEU A 202 -21.09 -19.75 8.02
N ARG A 203 -21.51 -19.59 6.76
CA ARG A 203 -22.93 -19.60 6.35
C ARG A 203 -23.59 -20.95 6.60
N GLU A 204 -22.92 -22.06 6.31
CA GLU A 204 -23.37 -23.43 6.57
C GLU A 204 -23.53 -23.69 8.08
N ALA A 205 -22.73 -23.03 8.92
CA ALA A 205 -22.88 -23.07 10.39
C ALA A 205 -23.96 -22.10 10.93
N GLY A 206 -24.73 -21.44 10.07
CA GLY A 206 -25.76 -20.47 10.45
C GLY A 206 -25.22 -19.12 10.95
N LEU A 207 -23.95 -18.81 10.68
CA LEU A 207 -23.29 -17.59 11.13
C LEU A 207 -23.31 -16.51 10.02
N PRO A 208 -23.50 -15.21 10.37
CA PRO A 208 -23.49 -14.13 9.40
C PRO A 208 -22.16 -14.01 8.65
N CYS A 209 -22.21 -13.88 7.34
CA CYS A 209 -21.03 -13.61 6.51
C CYS A 209 -21.46 -12.89 5.24
N ALA A 210 -21.73 -11.60 5.32
CA ALA A 210 -22.12 -10.76 4.18
C ALA A 210 -20.92 -10.27 3.39
N VAL A 211 -19.76 -10.10 4.04
CA VAL A 211 -18.54 -9.56 3.42
C VAL A 211 -17.55 -10.70 3.19
N VAL A 212 -17.06 -10.77 1.95
CA VAL A 212 -15.93 -11.62 1.53
C VAL A 212 -14.94 -10.69 0.85
N SER A 213 -13.90 -10.30 1.59
CA SER A 213 -12.96 -9.26 1.18
C SER A 213 -11.58 -9.85 0.92
N VAL A 214 -11.07 -9.67 -0.29
CA VAL A 214 -9.76 -10.19 -0.73
C VAL A 214 -8.87 -9.06 -1.22
N GLY A 215 -7.61 -9.35 -1.51
CA GLY A 215 -6.77 -8.49 -2.34
C GLY A 215 -5.42 -8.12 -1.78
N SER A 216 -4.53 -8.10 -2.72
CA SER A 216 -3.28 -7.35 -2.78
C SER A 216 -3.27 -6.64 -4.13
N THR A 217 -2.34 -5.71 -4.38
CA THR A 217 -2.24 -5.09 -5.71
C THR A 217 -1.98 -6.13 -6.81
N PRO A 218 -1.03 -7.09 -6.64
CA PRO A 218 -0.80 -8.09 -7.67
C PRO A 218 -2.02 -8.99 -7.94
N THR A 219 -2.68 -9.52 -6.90
CA THR A 219 -3.83 -10.43 -7.09
C THR A 219 -5.05 -9.70 -7.65
N ALA A 220 -5.30 -8.44 -7.23
CA ALA A 220 -6.39 -7.63 -7.76
C ALA A 220 -6.27 -7.37 -9.27
N LEU A 221 -5.04 -7.17 -9.76
CA LEU A 221 -4.78 -6.95 -11.19
C LEU A 221 -4.74 -8.26 -11.99
N ALA A 222 -4.35 -9.38 -11.37
CA ALA A 222 -4.20 -10.68 -12.03
C ALA A 222 -5.46 -11.56 -12.02
N ALA A 223 -6.44 -11.27 -11.16
CA ALA A 223 -7.65 -12.08 -11.02
C ALA A 223 -8.45 -12.15 -12.33
N ASP A 224 -8.77 -13.34 -12.79
CA ASP A 224 -9.63 -13.54 -13.98
C ASP A 224 -11.13 -13.45 -13.62
N ALA A 225 -11.52 -13.90 -12.42
CA ALA A 225 -12.88 -13.84 -11.91
C ALA A 225 -12.87 -13.67 -10.37
N LEU A 226 -13.96 -13.13 -9.83
CA LEU A 226 -14.12 -12.90 -8.39
C LEU A 226 -15.47 -13.43 -7.85
N ASP A 227 -15.96 -14.56 -8.39
CA ASP A 227 -17.19 -15.18 -7.96
C ASP A 227 -17.18 -15.46 -6.44
N GLY A 228 -18.22 -14.96 -5.77
CA GLY A 228 -18.37 -15.12 -4.31
C GLY A 228 -17.63 -14.09 -3.47
N VAL A 229 -16.78 -13.24 -4.06
CA VAL A 229 -16.15 -12.09 -3.43
C VAL A 229 -17.10 -10.90 -3.48
N THR A 230 -17.11 -10.08 -2.43
CA THR A 230 -17.93 -8.87 -2.36
C THR A 230 -17.12 -7.59 -2.45
N GLU A 231 -15.82 -7.67 -2.12
CA GLU A 231 -14.97 -6.50 -2.01
C GLU A 231 -13.50 -6.86 -2.27
N VAL A 232 -12.79 -5.99 -2.98
CA VAL A 232 -11.33 -6.08 -3.18
C VAL A 232 -10.63 -4.91 -2.52
N ARG A 233 -9.47 -5.19 -1.92
CA ARG A 233 -8.59 -4.18 -1.31
C ARG A 233 -7.22 -4.20 -1.96
N ALA A 234 -6.70 -3.02 -2.32
CA ALA A 234 -5.34 -2.85 -2.81
C ALA A 234 -4.82 -1.48 -2.38
N GLY A 235 -3.51 -1.33 -2.22
CA GLY A 235 -2.91 -0.09 -1.73
C GLY A 235 -1.84 0.48 -2.66
N VAL A 236 -0.76 -0.27 -2.92
CA VAL A 236 0.42 0.25 -3.61
C VAL A 236 0.16 0.63 -5.08
N TYR A 237 -0.90 0.10 -5.69
CA TYR A 237 -1.29 0.40 -7.06
C TYR A 237 -1.38 1.91 -7.36
N VAL A 238 -1.73 2.72 -6.36
CA VAL A 238 -1.93 4.17 -6.53
C VAL A 238 -0.66 4.89 -6.97
N PHE A 239 0.48 4.42 -6.49
CA PHE A 239 1.79 4.98 -6.85
C PHE A 239 2.64 3.99 -7.65
N PHE A 240 2.42 2.69 -7.51
CA PHE A 240 3.34 1.64 -7.91
C PHE A 240 4.77 1.87 -7.43
N ASP A 241 5.66 0.94 -7.71
CA ASP A 241 7.07 0.99 -7.36
C ASP A 241 7.85 -0.08 -8.13
N LEU A 242 9.15 -0.16 -7.89
CA LEU A 242 10.02 -1.09 -8.61
C LEU A 242 9.78 -2.56 -8.21
N VAL A 243 9.27 -2.84 -7.00
CA VAL A 243 8.81 -4.18 -6.63
C VAL A 243 7.65 -4.60 -7.53
N MET A 244 6.65 -3.73 -7.71
CA MET A 244 5.51 -3.99 -8.59
C MET A 244 5.92 -4.12 -10.06
N ARG A 245 6.87 -3.32 -10.51
CA ARG A 245 7.45 -3.43 -11.85
C ARG A 245 8.13 -4.79 -12.06
N ASN A 246 8.93 -5.26 -11.11
CA ASN A 246 9.59 -6.55 -11.20
C ASN A 246 8.61 -7.73 -11.18
N ILE A 247 7.50 -7.62 -10.46
CA ILE A 247 6.39 -8.59 -10.47
C ILE A 247 5.68 -8.60 -11.84
N GLY A 248 5.75 -7.50 -12.60
CA GLY A 248 5.16 -7.41 -13.95
C GLY A 248 3.74 -6.87 -13.97
N VAL A 249 3.26 -6.24 -12.89
CA VAL A 249 1.91 -5.64 -12.82
C VAL A 249 1.88 -4.17 -13.21
N CYS A 250 3.03 -3.56 -13.41
CA CYS A 250 3.18 -2.20 -13.93
C CYS A 250 4.49 -2.03 -14.69
N THR A 251 4.64 -0.91 -15.38
CA THR A 251 5.88 -0.44 -16.01
C THR A 251 6.49 0.69 -15.19
N GLU A 252 7.70 1.14 -15.54
CA GLU A 252 8.32 2.33 -14.92
C GLU A 252 7.47 3.60 -15.16
N ASP A 253 6.76 3.68 -16.28
CA ASP A 253 5.89 4.81 -16.61
C ASP A 253 4.62 4.89 -15.77
N ASP A 254 4.23 3.79 -15.13
CA ASP A 254 3.11 3.76 -14.18
C ASP A 254 3.51 4.25 -12.78
N ILE A 255 4.83 4.31 -12.47
CA ILE A 255 5.30 4.69 -11.14
C ILE A 255 5.11 6.20 -10.95
N ALA A 256 4.18 6.56 -10.06
CA ALA A 256 3.80 7.94 -9.82
C ALA A 256 4.64 8.63 -8.74
N LEU A 257 5.21 7.88 -7.78
CA LEU A 257 6.06 8.42 -6.72
C LEU A 257 7.52 8.37 -7.13
N SER A 258 8.24 9.47 -6.93
CA SER A 258 9.70 9.54 -7.04
C SER A 258 10.29 10.48 -6.00
N VAL A 259 11.58 10.37 -5.73
CA VAL A 259 12.32 11.30 -4.87
C VAL A 259 13.15 12.22 -5.75
N LEU A 260 12.87 13.52 -5.69
CA LEU A 260 13.73 14.56 -6.29
C LEU A 260 14.98 14.71 -5.44
N THR A 261 16.14 14.71 -6.08
CA THR A 261 17.45 14.79 -5.43
C THR A 261 18.41 15.70 -6.24
N THR A 262 19.45 16.17 -5.59
CA THR A 262 20.47 17.01 -6.20
C THR A 262 21.84 16.34 -6.09
N VAL A 263 22.64 16.42 -7.15
CA VAL A 263 24.04 16.01 -7.14
C VAL A 263 24.84 16.99 -6.28
N ILE A 264 25.51 16.49 -5.26
CA ILE A 264 26.30 17.28 -4.30
C ILE A 264 27.81 17.02 -4.39
N GLY A 265 28.25 16.00 -5.13
CA GLY A 265 29.66 15.68 -5.27
C GLY A 265 29.92 14.43 -6.08
N HIS A 266 31.20 14.06 -6.19
CA HIS A 266 31.67 12.89 -6.95
C HIS A 266 32.80 12.18 -6.21
N GLN A 267 32.95 10.88 -6.51
CA GLN A 267 34.18 10.10 -6.30
C GLN A 267 34.57 9.50 -7.65
N ALA A 268 35.27 10.27 -8.45
CA ALA A 268 35.55 9.95 -9.85
C ALA A 268 36.35 8.66 -10.02
N ASP A 269 37.28 8.37 -9.09
CA ASP A 269 38.09 7.14 -9.07
C ASP A 269 37.23 5.87 -8.86
N LYS A 270 36.02 6.01 -8.31
CA LYS A 270 35.05 4.92 -8.10
C LYS A 270 33.90 4.94 -9.11
N GLY A 271 33.82 5.95 -9.97
CA GLY A 271 32.68 6.15 -10.86
C GLY A 271 31.38 6.46 -10.11
N TRP A 272 31.46 7.21 -8.99
CA TRP A 272 30.31 7.53 -8.15
C TRP A 272 29.90 9.00 -8.26
N VAL A 273 28.58 9.21 -8.32
CA VAL A 273 27.95 10.50 -8.08
C VAL A 273 27.31 10.46 -6.71
N ILE A 274 27.54 11.49 -5.93
CA ILE A 274 26.94 11.64 -4.61
C ILE A 274 25.74 12.56 -4.71
N VAL A 275 24.59 12.09 -4.24
CA VAL A 275 23.35 12.87 -4.18
C VAL A 275 22.88 13.02 -2.73
N ASP A 276 22.05 14.02 -2.46
CA ASP A 276 21.51 14.32 -1.11
C ASP A 276 20.36 13.41 -0.67
N ALA A 277 19.93 12.44 -1.49
CA ALA A 277 18.93 11.44 -1.14
C ALA A 277 19.58 10.14 -0.65
N GLY A 278 19.93 10.08 0.63
CA GLY A 278 20.35 8.86 1.29
C GLY A 278 19.19 7.96 1.72
N TRP A 279 19.45 6.94 2.58
CA TRP A 279 18.39 6.02 3.01
C TRP A 279 17.35 6.69 3.95
N MET A 280 17.61 7.88 4.52
CA MET A 280 16.59 8.66 5.23
C MET A 280 15.51 9.18 4.28
N ALA A 281 15.84 9.46 3.02
CA ALA A 281 14.87 9.84 1.99
C ALA A 281 14.29 8.63 1.25
N MET A 282 15.13 7.62 0.91
CA MET A 282 14.72 6.47 0.11
C MET A 282 14.14 5.31 0.92
N SER A 283 14.31 5.28 2.22
CA SER A 283 14.15 4.16 3.15
C SER A 283 15.23 3.07 3.00
N ARG A 284 15.30 2.17 3.98
CA ARG A 284 16.19 0.99 3.93
C ARG A 284 15.54 -0.23 3.30
N ASP A 285 14.31 -0.10 2.83
CA ASP A 285 13.59 -1.21 2.19
C ASP A 285 14.16 -1.47 0.79
N ARG A 286 14.93 -2.56 0.70
CA ARG A 286 15.51 -3.06 -0.55
C ARG A 286 14.66 -4.21 -1.10
N GLY A 287 13.36 -3.99 -1.24
CA GLY A 287 12.40 -5.01 -1.67
C GLY A 287 12.74 -5.69 -3.00
N THR A 288 13.51 -5.04 -3.88
CA THR A 288 13.93 -5.62 -5.17
C THR A 288 15.15 -6.54 -5.06
N GLN A 289 15.87 -6.56 -3.91
CA GLN A 289 17.16 -7.26 -3.77
C GLN A 289 17.09 -8.76 -4.07
N LYS A 290 15.94 -9.40 -3.82
CA LYS A 290 15.73 -10.84 -4.06
C LYS A 290 14.93 -11.13 -5.33
N GLN A 291 14.54 -10.10 -6.05
CA GLN A 291 13.77 -10.21 -7.30
C GLN A 291 14.70 -10.33 -8.51
N LYS A 292 14.12 -10.52 -9.70
CA LYS A 292 14.85 -10.69 -10.97
C LYS A 292 15.82 -9.55 -11.32
N ARG A 293 15.59 -8.32 -10.80
CA ARG A 293 16.50 -7.18 -10.92
C ARG A 293 16.58 -6.45 -9.56
N ASP A 294 17.78 -6.30 -9.03
CA ASP A 294 18.08 -5.47 -7.87
C ASP A 294 18.38 -4.04 -8.34
N PHE A 295 17.55 -3.10 -7.94
CA PHE A 295 17.73 -1.68 -8.24
C PHE A 295 18.54 -0.92 -7.18
N GLY A 296 19.23 -1.63 -6.26
CA GLY A 296 19.88 -0.98 -5.14
C GLY A 296 18.89 -0.25 -4.24
N TYR A 297 18.97 1.08 -4.17
CA TYR A 297 18.03 1.93 -3.45
C TYR A 297 17.01 2.62 -4.36
N GLY A 298 17.10 2.42 -5.68
CA GLY A 298 16.12 2.92 -6.64
C GLY A 298 16.69 3.14 -8.05
N GLN A 299 15.79 3.30 -9.02
CA GLN A 299 16.10 3.58 -10.41
C GLN A 299 16.27 5.08 -10.62
N VAL A 300 17.40 5.48 -11.23
CA VAL A 300 17.68 6.88 -11.56
C VAL A 300 16.92 7.31 -12.80
N CYS A 301 16.34 8.50 -12.72
CA CYS A 301 15.68 9.19 -13.84
C CYS A 301 16.20 10.61 -13.98
N ASP A 302 16.02 11.19 -15.17
CA ASP A 302 16.21 12.63 -15.35
C ASP A 302 15.11 13.41 -14.58
N VAL A 303 15.23 14.73 -14.58
CA VAL A 303 14.26 15.59 -13.87
C VAL A 303 12.86 15.55 -14.48
N GLN A 304 12.68 15.09 -15.71
CA GLN A 304 11.39 14.85 -16.35
C GLN A 304 10.80 13.48 -15.99
N GLY A 305 11.51 12.65 -15.21
CA GLY A 305 11.06 11.31 -14.81
C GLY A 305 11.31 10.22 -15.87
N ARG A 306 12.13 10.49 -16.88
CA ARG A 306 12.53 9.48 -17.86
C ARG A 306 13.69 8.67 -17.30
N VAL A 307 13.57 7.35 -17.36
CA VAL A 307 14.59 6.43 -16.87
C VAL A 307 15.93 6.70 -17.57
N LEU A 308 17.00 6.76 -16.80
CA LEU A 308 18.38 6.79 -17.28
C LEU A 308 18.92 5.36 -17.24
N ASP A 309 18.89 4.69 -18.37
CA ASP A 309 19.25 3.29 -18.49
C ASP A 309 20.69 3.02 -18.00
N GLY A 310 20.81 1.97 -17.18
CA GLY A 310 22.08 1.56 -16.60
C GLY A 310 22.54 2.39 -15.39
N TYR A 311 21.78 3.38 -14.93
CA TYR A 311 22.12 4.13 -13.72
C TYR A 311 21.14 3.82 -12.59
N VAL A 312 21.66 3.44 -11.43
CA VAL A 312 20.90 3.13 -10.23
C VAL A 312 21.48 3.84 -9.01
N LEU A 313 20.67 4.01 -7.98
CA LEU A 313 21.16 4.39 -6.66
C LEU A 313 21.72 3.15 -5.98
N SER A 314 22.97 2.80 -6.32
CA SER A 314 23.60 1.52 -5.95
C SER A 314 23.92 1.40 -4.47
N GLY A 315 24.07 2.53 -3.76
CA GLY A 315 24.36 2.58 -2.35
C GLY A 315 23.74 3.79 -1.66
N ALA A 316 23.62 3.74 -0.35
CA ALA A 316 23.21 4.87 0.44
C ALA A 316 23.78 4.85 1.85
N ASN A 317 24.19 6.02 2.33
CA ASN A 317 24.39 6.32 3.74
C ASN A 317 23.15 7.09 4.25
N GLN A 318 23.21 7.64 5.46
CA GLN A 318 22.06 8.30 6.06
C GLN A 318 21.49 9.40 5.15
N GLU A 319 22.30 10.40 4.80
CA GLU A 319 21.88 11.55 3.99
C GLU A 319 22.52 11.57 2.59
N HIS A 320 23.35 10.59 2.25
CA HIS A 320 24.07 10.53 0.98
C HIS A 320 23.65 9.31 0.18
N GLY A 321 23.10 9.51 -1.00
CA GLY A 321 22.93 8.47 -2.01
C GLY A 321 24.16 8.34 -2.88
N ILE A 322 24.47 7.12 -3.30
CA ILE A 322 25.56 6.79 -4.23
C ILE A 322 24.91 6.30 -5.51
N LEU A 323 24.98 7.14 -6.55
CA LEU A 323 24.55 6.79 -7.89
C LEU A 323 25.77 6.25 -8.65
N SER A 324 25.61 5.15 -9.35
CA SER A 324 26.63 4.59 -10.22
C SER A 324 26.01 3.93 -11.45
N ARG A 325 26.83 3.66 -12.44
CA ARG A 325 26.44 2.83 -13.59
C ARG A 325 26.51 1.35 -13.23
N GLU A 326 25.54 0.58 -13.68
CA GLU A 326 25.57 -0.88 -13.59
C GLU A 326 26.63 -1.46 -14.53
N GLY A 327 27.36 -2.47 -14.07
CA GLY A 327 28.44 -3.08 -14.85
C GLY A 327 29.74 -2.27 -14.83
N GLU A 328 30.14 -1.71 -15.95
CA GLU A 328 31.37 -0.93 -16.06
C GLU A 328 31.22 0.49 -15.54
N ALA A 329 32.25 0.98 -14.84
CA ALA A 329 32.28 2.36 -14.36
C ALA A 329 32.25 3.36 -15.53
N ASP A 330 31.42 4.39 -15.43
CA ASP A 330 31.40 5.50 -16.39
C ASP A 330 32.50 6.49 -16.02
N ALA A 331 33.56 6.54 -16.84
CA ALA A 331 34.70 7.45 -16.63
C ALA A 331 34.31 8.94 -16.72
N ASP A 332 33.24 9.25 -17.46
CA ASP A 332 32.77 10.62 -17.70
C ASP A 332 31.60 10.99 -16.78
N ILE A 333 31.33 10.17 -15.75
CA ILE A 333 30.13 10.32 -14.89
C ILE A 333 30.02 11.71 -14.24
N ALA A 334 31.14 12.31 -13.84
CA ALA A 334 31.16 13.63 -13.23
C ALA A 334 30.82 14.75 -14.27
N ALA A 335 31.21 14.59 -15.50
CA ALA A 335 30.84 15.51 -16.57
C ALA A 335 29.38 15.35 -17.01
N ARG A 336 28.88 14.12 -16.96
CA ARG A 336 27.48 13.78 -17.27
C ARG A 336 26.50 14.30 -16.20
N PHE A 337 26.89 14.26 -14.93
CA PHE A 337 26.09 14.68 -13.78
C PHE A 337 26.84 15.73 -12.94
N PRO A 338 27.06 16.97 -13.44
CA PRO A 338 27.74 18.01 -12.68
C PRO A 338 27.02 18.31 -11.34
N VAL A 339 27.77 18.82 -10.36
CA VAL A 339 27.19 19.29 -9.08
C VAL A 339 26.08 20.30 -9.35
N GLY A 340 24.94 20.13 -8.64
CA GLY A 340 23.73 20.92 -8.86
C GLY A 340 22.75 20.30 -9.86
N THR A 341 23.15 19.23 -10.60
CA THR A 341 22.20 18.47 -11.45
C THR A 341 21.08 17.90 -10.61
N ARG A 342 19.84 18.11 -11.05
CA ARG A 342 18.66 17.51 -10.41
C ARG A 342 18.26 16.23 -11.11
N LEU A 343 17.98 15.21 -10.30
CA LEU A 343 17.58 13.88 -10.73
C LEU A 343 16.34 13.44 -9.94
N ARG A 344 15.70 12.39 -10.42
CA ARG A 344 14.60 11.73 -9.68
C ARG A 344 14.95 10.27 -9.50
N ILE A 345 14.55 9.71 -8.34
CA ILE A 345 14.79 8.30 -8.03
C ILE A 345 13.43 7.62 -7.85
N LEU A 346 13.13 6.61 -8.68
CA LEU A 346 11.96 5.75 -8.48
C LEU A 346 12.25 4.81 -7.30
N PRO A 347 11.33 4.68 -6.32
CA PRO A 347 11.57 3.89 -5.12
C PRO A 347 11.38 2.39 -5.35
N ASN A 348 12.09 1.60 -4.57
CA ASN A 348 11.84 0.15 -4.48
C ASN A 348 10.45 -0.15 -3.91
N HIS A 349 10.05 0.57 -2.83
CA HIS A 349 8.80 0.37 -2.14
C HIS A 349 8.16 1.72 -1.80
N ALA A 350 7.09 2.07 -2.52
CA ALA A 350 6.43 3.37 -2.40
C ALA A 350 5.94 3.68 -0.97
N CYS A 351 5.42 2.67 -0.24
CA CYS A 351 4.95 2.89 1.13
C CYS A 351 6.08 3.28 2.07
N ALA A 352 7.21 2.61 1.97
CA ALA A 352 8.36 2.82 2.84
C ALA A 352 9.04 4.17 2.54
N THR A 353 9.21 4.50 1.26
CA THR A 353 9.77 5.79 0.83
C THR A 353 8.85 6.95 1.16
N GLY A 354 7.55 6.84 0.85
CA GLY A 354 6.57 7.86 1.21
C GLY A 354 6.51 8.14 2.72
N ALA A 355 6.81 7.13 3.56
CA ALA A 355 6.82 7.29 5.01
C ALA A 355 7.96 8.19 5.54
N GLN A 356 8.96 8.48 4.73
CA GLN A 356 10.09 9.34 5.11
C GLN A 356 9.75 10.84 5.02
N PHE A 357 8.67 11.19 4.34
CA PHE A 357 8.31 12.59 4.05
C PHE A 357 7.01 13.01 4.76
N PRO A 358 6.95 14.26 5.29
CA PRO A 358 5.74 14.79 5.91
C PRO A 358 4.70 15.25 4.87
N GLU A 359 5.11 15.44 3.62
CA GLU A 359 4.28 15.90 2.52
C GLU A 359 4.79 15.37 1.18
N TYR A 360 3.91 15.42 0.19
CA TYR A 360 4.23 15.20 -1.22
C TYR A 360 4.17 16.52 -1.99
N LYS A 361 5.03 16.69 -2.97
CA LYS A 361 4.91 17.71 -4.01
C LYS A 361 4.20 17.09 -5.21
N ALA A 362 2.90 17.36 -5.34
CA ALA A 362 2.11 16.86 -6.47
C ALA A 362 2.35 17.73 -7.70
N LEU A 363 2.86 17.12 -8.75
CA LEU A 363 3.16 17.74 -10.04
C LEU A 363 1.98 17.53 -10.99
N SER A 364 1.35 18.62 -11.40
CA SER A 364 0.27 18.63 -12.38
C SER A 364 0.79 18.63 -13.81
N GLU A 365 -0.07 18.35 -14.80
CA GLU A 365 0.27 18.30 -16.22
C GLU A 365 0.82 19.64 -16.75
N ASP A 366 0.32 20.75 -16.24
CA ASP A 366 0.77 22.11 -16.58
C ASP A 366 2.12 22.49 -15.92
N GLY A 367 2.73 21.57 -15.14
CA GLY A 367 3.97 21.79 -14.42
C GLY A 367 3.80 22.53 -13.09
N SER A 368 2.58 22.83 -12.66
CA SER A 368 2.33 23.42 -11.33
C SER A 368 2.55 22.38 -10.23
N LEU A 369 2.92 22.88 -9.04
CA LEU A 369 3.18 22.07 -7.86
C LEU A 369 2.23 22.45 -6.73
N THR A 370 1.64 21.44 -6.11
CA THR A 370 0.83 21.59 -4.90
C THR A 370 1.42 20.73 -3.78
N ALA A 371 1.51 21.26 -2.57
CA ALA A 371 1.91 20.48 -1.41
C ALA A 371 0.70 19.72 -0.85
N TRP A 372 0.83 18.40 -0.70
CA TRP A 372 -0.16 17.51 -0.10
C TRP A 372 0.38 16.94 1.20
N GLY A 373 -0.30 17.24 2.31
CA GLY A 373 0.11 16.74 3.61
C GLY A 373 -0.02 15.22 3.72
N ARG A 374 0.90 14.61 4.44
CA ARG A 374 0.90 13.17 4.73
C ARG A 374 0.71 12.92 6.21
N PHE A 375 -0.13 11.94 6.55
CA PHE A 375 -0.34 11.55 7.94
C PHE A 375 0.80 10.71 8.49
N HIS A 376 1.09 10.90 9.78
CA HIS A 376 2.12 10.17 10.51
C HIS A 376 1.58 9.64 11.85
N GLY A 377 2.31 8.71 12.44
CA GLY A 377 2.01 8.14 13.76
C GLY A 377 1.03 6.96 13.72
N TRP A 378 0.76 6.45 14.94
CA TRP A 378 -0.06 5.24 15.20
C TRP A 378 -1.27 5.52 16.06
#